data_1195e4644d42242179c7b2e090ac9655
#
_entry.id   1195e4644d42242179c7b2e090ac9655
#
_cell.length_a   1.000
_cell.length_b   1.000
_cell.length_c   1.000
_cell.angle_alpha   90.00
_cell.angle_beta   90.00
_cell.angle_gamma   90.00
#
_symmetry.space_group_name_H-M   'P 1'
#
loop_
_entity.id
_entity.type
_entity.pdbx_description
1 polymer ?
#
loop_
_entity_poly.entity_id
_entity_poly.type
_entity_poly.pdbx_seq_one_letter_code
_entity_poly.pdbx_strand_id
1 'polypeptide(L)'
;MWSFDGSSTQQAEGGDSDCLLKPVFICPDPDRINGYLVMCEVLNADGTPHSSNGRATIEEDDDDFWFGYEQEYFLWDPETNLPLGFPRDQTPQGQFYCSVGGKNTFGRDIIEAHLDMCLEAGLNVEGINAEVAVGQWEYQIFAKGAKEAGDQILSLIHI
;
A
#
# COMPACT_ATOMS: atom_id res chain seq x y z
N MET A 1 -19.95 1.99 12.32
CA MET A 1 -18.78 2.64 12.90
C MET A 1 -18.27 1.81 14.06
N TRP A 2 -16.96 1.69 14.22
CA TRP A 2 -16.32 1.07 15.38
C TRP A 2 -15.57 2.14 16.16
N SER A 3 -15.24 1.88 17.42
CA SER A 3 -14.35 2.72 18.22
C SER A 3 -13.04 1.99 18.50
N PHE A 4 -12.00 2.76 18.74
CA PHE A 4 -10.69 2.27 19.17
C PHE A 4 -10.02 3.29 20.09
N ASP A 5 -9.05 2.82 20.86
CA ASP A 5 -8.23 3.69 21.72
C ASP A 5 -7.18 4.42 20.87
N GLY A 6 -7.45 5.70 20.59
CA GLY A 6 -6.56 6.58 19.81
C GLY A 6 -5.23 6.90 20.51
N SER A 7 -5.11 6.63 21.82
CA SER A 7 -3.83 6.84 22.52
C SER A 7 -2.75 5.87 22.05
N SER A 8 -3.13 4.66 21.67
CA SER A 8 -2.20 3.65 21.14
C SER A 8 -1.63 3.99 19.77
N THR A 9 -2.29 4.89 19.02
CA THR A 9 -1.87 5.37 17.72
C THR A 9 -1.40 6.83 17.72
N GLN A 10 -1.31 7.45 18.88
CA GLN A 10 -0.96 8.87 19.06
C GLN A 10 -1.98 9.84 18.43
N GLN A 11 -3.23 9.41 18.33
CA GLN A 11 -4.33 10.21 17.79
C GLN A 11 -5.20 10.83 18.87
N ALA A 12 -5.04 10.41 20.14
CA ALA A 12 -5.71 11.01 21.29
C ALA A 12 -4.79 11.02 22.52
N GLU A 13 -5.11 11.88 23.48
CA GLU A 13 -4.36 12.01 24.72
C GLU A 13 -5.23 11.72 25.95
N GLY A 14 -4.61 11.11 26.99
CA GLY A 14 -5.21 11.01 28.32
C GLY A 14 -6.37 10.03 28.46
N GLY A 15 -7.34 10.38 29.29
CA GLY A 15 -8.44 9.52 29.68
C GLY A 15 -9.68 9.57 28.77
N ASP A 16 -9.68 10.44 27.75
CA ASP A 16 -10.73 10.52 26.73
C ASP A 16 -10.08 10.25 25.37
N SER A 17 -9.80 8.96 25.15
CA SER A 17 -8.98 8.51 24.03
C SER A 17 -9.75 7.80 22.91
N ASP A 18 -11.08 7.76 22.99
CA ASP A 18 -11.90 7.11 21.98
C ASP A 18 -11.91 7.87 20.66
N CYS A 19 -11.47 7.17 19.60
CA CYS A 19 -11.65 7.59 18.20
C CYS A 19 -12.61 6.63 17.50
N LEU A 20 -13.26 7.13 16.44
CA LEU A 20 -14.19 6.33 15.63
C LEU A 20 -13.57 5.95 14.30
N LEU A 21 -13.90 4.74 13.84
CA LEU A 21 -13.57 4.24 12.51
C LEU A 21 -14.82 4.25 11.63
N LYS A 22 -14.75 5.00 10.53
CA LYS A 22 -15.79 5.04 9.49
C LYS A 22 -15.29 4.27 8.27
N PRO A 23 -15.87 3.09 7.93
CA PRO A 23 -15.51 2.36 6.71
C PRO A 23 -15.75 3.21 5.47
N VAL A 24 -14.77 3.23 4.54
CA VAL A 24 -14.81 4.02 3.30
C VAL A 24 -14.44 3.24 2.05
N PHE A 25 -13.67 2.16 2.19
CA PHE A 25 -13.34 1.25 1.11
C PHE A 25 -13.28 -0.18 1.64
N ILE A 26 -13.62 -1.16 0.81
CA ILE A 26 -13.62 -2.59 1.16
C ILE A 26 -13.19 -3.41 -0.05
N CYS A 27 -12.33 -4.38 0.17
CA CYS A 27 -12.01 -5.40 -0.82
C CYS A 27 -11.92 -6.79 -0.18
N PRO A 28 -12.05 -7.89 -0.97
CA PRO A 28 -11.77 -9.22 -0.46
C PRO A 28 -10.36 -9.32 0.13
N ASP A 29 -10.22 -10.09 1.21
CA ASP A 29 -8.91 -10.48 1.74
C ASP A 29 -8.44 -11.74 0.99
N PRO A 30 -7.41 -11.68 0.16
CA PRO A 30 -6.99 -12.81 -0.67
C PRO A 30 -6.44 -13.99 0.15
N ASP A 31 -6.00 -13.73 1.38
CA ASP A 31 -5.46 -14.75 2.28
C ASP A 31 -6.53 -15.49 3.10
N ARG A 32 -7.78 -14.98 3.12
CA ARG A 32 -8.81 -15.51 4.03
C ARG A 32 -10.14 -15.70 3.35
N ILE A 33 -10.62 -16.93 3.36
CA ILE A 33 -11.97 -17.26 2.86
C ILE A 33 -13.01 -16.46 3.66
N ASN A 34 -13.87 -15.73 2.95
CA ASN A 34 -14.87 -14.80 3.51
C ASN A 34 -14.27 -13.67 4.36
N GLY A 35 -12.97 -13.39 4.21
CA GLY A 35 -12.29 -12.24 4.79
C GLY A 35 -12.44 -10.98 3.93
N TYR A 36 -12.32 -9.82 4.57
CA TYR A 36 -12.34 -8.52 3.90
C TYR A 36 -11.30 -7.60 4.54
N LEU A 37 -10.62 -6.83 3.70
CA LEU A 37 -9.83 -5.68 4.11
C LEU A 37 -10.74 -4.45 4.08
N VAL A 38 -10.75 -3.67 5.16
CA VAL A 38 -11.63 -2.52 5.29
C VAL A 38 -10.80 -1.28 5.61
N MET A 39 -10.74 -0.35 4.65
CA MET A 39 -10.15 0.96 4.88
C MET A 39 -11.13 1.83 5.66
N CYS A 40 -10.61 2.53 6.66
CA CYS A 40 -11.43 3.41 7.50
C CYS A 40 -10.85 4.82 7.58
N GLU A 41 -11.72 5.80 7.59
CA GLU A 41 -11.43 7.14 8.08
C GLU A 41 -11.48 7.19 9.60
N VAL A 42 -10.58 7.99 10.19
CA VAL A 42 -10.58 8.25 11.63
C VAL A 42 -11.38 9.53 11.92
N LEU A 43 -12.32 9.44 12.85
CA LEU A 43 -13.11 10.54 13.34
C LEU A 43 -12.88 10.73 14.85
N ASN A 44 -13.09 11.95 15.33
CA ASN A 44 -13.21 12.25 16.74
C ASN A 44 -14.46 11.57 17.35
N ALA A 45 -14.55 11.50 18.67
CA ALA A 45 -15.69 10.91 19.36
C ALA A 45 -17.04 11.58 19.03
N ASP A 46 -17.02 12.86 18.66
CA ASP A 46 -18.19 13.64 18.22
C ASP A 46 -18.58 13.41 16.76
N GLY A 47 -17.80 12.58 16.01
CA GLY A 47 -18.04 12.27 14.61
C GLY A 47 -17.44 13.26 13.61
N THR A 48 -16.74 14.28 14.06
CA THR A 48 -15.97 15.18 13.16
C THR A 48 -14.71 14.51 12.67
N PRO A 49 -14.18 14.86 11.47
CA PRO A 49 -12.92 14.31 11.00
C PRO A 49 -11.78 14.57 11.99
N HIS A 50 -11.02 13.52 12.31
CA HIS A 50 -9.83 13.68 13.13
C HIS A 50 -8.74 14.45 12.35
N SER A 51 -7.89 15.19 13.05
CA SER A 51 -6.82 16.01 12.42
C SER A 51 -5.83 15.21 11.57
N SER A 52 -5.65 13.90 11.84
CA SER A 52 -4.84 13.00 11.02
C SER A 52 -5.56 12.44 9.79
N ASN A 53 -6.85 12.73 9.61
CA ASN A 53 -7.66 12.19 8.52
C ASN A 53 -7.44 13.02 7.24
N GLY A 54 -6.37 12.75 6.51
CA GLY A 54 -6.06 13.43 5.26
C GLY A 54 -7.10 13.19 4.16
N ARG A 55 -7.75 11.99 4.14
CA ARG A 55 -8.77 11.67 3.15
C ARG A 55 -9.99 12.60 3.23
N ALA A 56 -10.38 13.01 4.43
CA ALA A 56 -11.49 13.93 4.64
C ALA A 56 -11.23 15.36 4.13
N THR A 57 -9.97 15.72 3.83
CA THR A 57 -9.63 17.03 3.23
C THR A 57 -9.93 17.10 1.73
N ILE A 58 -10.21 15.97 1.09
CA ILE A 58 -10.64 15.90 -0.31
C ILE A 58 -12.14 16.20 -0.34
N GLU A 59 -12.49 17.47 -0.59
CA GLU A 59 -13.89 17.94 -0.56
C GLU A 59 -14.68 17.43 -1.76
N GLU A 60 -14.11 17.56 -2.96
CA GLU A 60 -14.67 17.06 -4.21
C GLU A 60 -13.71 16.05 -4.82
N ASP A 61 -14.23 14.92 -5.26
CA ASP A 61 -13.47 13.90 -5.98
C ASP A 61 -13.85 13.99 -7.46
N ASP A 62 -12.97 14.61 -8.24
CA ASP A 62 -13.20 14.82 -9.67
C ASP A 62 -12.88 13.53 -10.43
N ASP A 63 -13.92 12.76 -10.73
CA ASP A 63 -13.82 11.49 -11.46
C ASP A 63 -13.29 11.65 -12.90
N ASP A 64 -13.16 12.86 -13.41
CA ASP A 64 -12.55 13.11 -14.72
C ASP A 64 -11.03 13.08 -14.66
N PHE A 65 -10.43 13.28 -13.48
CA PHE A 65 -8.98 13.13 -13.29
C PHE A 65 -8.58 11.68 -13.04
N TRP A 66 -7.51 11.28 -13.71
CA TRP A 66 -6.84 10.02 -13.51
C TRP A 66 -5.60 10.20 -12.66
N PHE A 67 -5.43 9.32 -11.68
CA PHE A 67 -4.27 9.27 -10.82
C PHE A 67 -3.56 7.96 -10.99
N GLY A 68 -2.23 8.01 -11.19
CA GLY A 68 -1.34 6.87 -11.18
C GLY A 68 -0.39 6.96 -10.00
N TYR A 69 -0.25 5.88 -9.26
CA TYR A 69 0.72 5.75 -8.18
C TYR A 69 1.69 4.63 -8.50
N GLU A 70 2.94 4.85 -8.16
CA GLU A 70 4.02 3.89 -8.28
C GLU A 70 4.50 3.55 -6.86
N GLN A 71 4.17 2.35 -6.39
CA GLN A 71 4.65 1.88 -5.09
C GLN A 71 5.92 1.10 -5.28
N GLU A 72 7.02 1.68 -4.84
CA GLU A 72 8.33 1.03 -4.85
C GLU A 72 8.67 0.44 -3.48
N TYR A 73 9.36 -0.69 -3.47
CA TYR A 73 9.89 -1.29 -2.26
C TYR A 73 11.07 -2.22 -2.55
N PHE A 74 11.87 -2.47 -1.52
CA PHE A 74 12.93 -3.48 -1.55
C PHE A 74 12.46 -4.76 -0.89
N LEU A 75 12.76 -5.89 -1.51
CA LEU A 75 12.80 -7.16 -0.82
C LEU A 75 14.06 -7.23 0.03
N TRP A 76 13.92 -7.60 1.29
CA TRP A 76 15.01 -7.58 2.25
C TRP A 76 15.46 -8.98 2.61
N ASP A 77 16.75 -9.24 2.59
CA ASP A 77 17.34 -10.49 3.03
C ASP A 77 17.78 -10.36 4.49
N PRO A 78 17.12 -11.04 5.44
CA PRO A 78 17.46 -10.94 6.85
C PRO A 78 18.81 -11.59 7.22
N GLU A 79 19.34 -12.51 6.39
CA GLU A 79 20.61 -13.17 6.65
C GLU A 79 21.79 -12.24 6.36
N THR A 80 21.70 -11.47 5.27
CA THR A 80 22.73 -10.55 4.86
C THR A 80 22.54 -9.14 5.39
N ASN A 81 21.33 -8.81 5.83
CA ASN A 81 20.88 -7.47 6.18
C ASN A 81 21.07 -6.45 5.03
N LEU A 82 20.76 -6.89 3.80
CA LEU A 82 20.84 -6.12 2.56
C LEU A 82 19.59 -6.40 1.71
N PRO A 83 19.29 -5.59 0.69
CA PRO A 83 18.30 -5.95 -0.31
C PRO A 83 18.60 -7.30 -0.95
N LEU A 84 17.54 -8.08 -1.22
CA LEU A 84 17.65 -9.42 -1.79
C LEU A 84 18.45 -9.39 -3.10
N GLY A 85 19.46 -10.25 -3.17
CA GLY A 85 20.36 -10.33 -4.33
C GLY A 85 21.43 -9.24 -4.40
N PHE A 86 21.46 -8.35 -3.39
CA PHE A 86 22.46 -7.29 -3.37
C PHE A 86 23.86 -7.90 -3.16
N PRO A 87 24.82 -7.61 -4.05
CA PRO A 87 26.18 -8.12 -3.91
C PRO A 87 26.90 -7.43 -2.75
N ARG A 88 27.85 -8.11 -2.15
CA ARG A 88 28.71 -7.54 -1.11
C ARG A 88 29.54 -6.35 -1.63
N ASP A 89 29.87 -6.37 -2.91
CA ASP A 89 30.47 -5.25 -3.63
C ASP A 89 29.34 -4.42 -4.23
N GLN A 90 29.24 -3.17 -3.85
CA GLN A 90 28.15 -2.29 -4.27
C GLN A 90 27.98 -2.30 -5.79
N THR A 91 26.81 -2.67 -6.24
CA THR A 91 26.41 -2.57 -7.63
C THR A 91 25.80 -1.19 -7.87
N PRO A 92 26.22 -0.45 -8.89
CA PRO A 92 25.61 0.83 -9.24
C PRO A 92 24.10 0.67 -9.50
N GLN A 93 23.34 1.67 -9.10
CA GLN A 93 21.93 1.77 -9.47
C GLN A 93 21.76 1.93 -10.99
N GLY A 94 20.61 1.55 -11.49
CA GLY A 94 20.19 1.76 -12.88
C GLY A 94 20.40 0.57 -13.79
N GLN A 95 21.35 -0.29 -13.53
CA GLN A 95 21.61 -1.46 -14.41
C GLN A 95 20.56 -2.58 -14.28
N PHE A 96 19.69 -2.52 -13.29
CA PHE A 96 18.62 -3.48 -13.05
C PHE A 96 17.25 -2.99 -13.48
N TYR A 97 17.15 -1.73 -13.90
CA TYR A 97 15.88 -1.13 -14.32
C TYR A 97 15.24 -1.93 -15.47
N CYS A 98 13.97 -2.32 -15.28
CA CYS A 98 13.23 -3.18 -16.20
C CYS A 98 13.98 -4.47 -16.58
N SER A 99 14.81 -4.98 -15.68
CA SER A 99 15.63 -6.17 -15.96
C SER A 99 14.78 -7.42 -16.15
N VAL A 100 15.33 -8.35 -16.92
CA VAL A 100 14.73 -9.65 -17.22
C VAL A 100 15.75 -10.77 -17.01
N GLY A 101 15.23 -11.98 -16.81
CA GLY A 101 16.05 -13.19 -16.63
C GLY A 101 16.48 -13.41 -15.18
N GLY A 102 16.56 -14.67 -14.78
CA GLY A 102 16.73 -15.11 -13.39
C GLY A 102 18.02 -14.65 -12.69
N LYS A 103 18.99 -14.11 -13.43
CA LYS A 103 20.22 -13.55 -12.85
C LYS A 103 20.09 -12.10 -12.40
N ASN A 104 19.05 -11.42 -12.87
CA ASN A 104 18.88 -9.99 -12.69
C ASN A 104 17.59 -9.65 -11.91
N THR A 105 16.62 -10.56 -11.88
CA THR A 105 15.31 -10.35 -11.27
C THR A 105 15.16 -11.17 -10.00
N PHE A 106 15.64 -10.65 -8.89
CA PHE A 106 15.58 -11.31 -7.60
C PHE A 106 14.21 -11.15 -6.95
N GLY A 107 13.66 -12.26 -6.43
CA GLY A 107 12.40 -12.28 -5.71
C GLY A 107 11.15 -12.18 -6.61
N ARG A 108 11.26 -12.48 -7.90
CA ARG A 108 10.15 -12.39 -8.83
C ARG A 108 8.95 -13.26 -8.43
N ASP A 109 9.18 -14.41 -7.85
CA ASP A 109 8.16 -15.31 -7.33
C ASP A 109 7.32 -14.66 -6.21
N ILE A 110 7.95 -13.87 -5.34
CA ILE A 110 7.27 -13.09 -4.30
C ILE A 110 6.41 -12.01 -4.94
N ILE A 111 6.95 -11.31 -5.92
CA ILE A 111 6.27 -10.23 -6.63
C ILE A 111 5.05 -10.74 -7.41
N GLU A 112 5.19 -11.85 -8.11
CA GLU A 112 4.06 -12.46 -8.84
C GLU A 112 2.98 -12.94 -7.88
N ALA A 113 3.34 -13.53 -6.73
CA ALA A 113 2.37 -13.91 -5.71
C ALA A 113 1.62 -12.70 -5.14
N HIS A 114 2.31 -11.59 -4.86
CA HIS A 114 1.68 -10.35 -4.42
C HIS A 114 0.77 -9.76 -5.51
N LEU A 115 1.18 -9.81 -6.78
CA LEU A 115 0.33 -9.38 -7.89
C LEU A 115 -0.97 -10.19 -7.96
N ASP A 116 -0.87 -11.52 -7.88
CA ASP A 116 -2.04 -12.39 -7.89
C ASP A 116 -3.00 -12.05 -6.74
N MET A 117 -2.48 -11.83 -5.54
CA MET A 117 -3.28 -11.43 -4.37
C MET A 117 -3.96 -10.07 -4.58
N CYS A 118 -3.26 -9.08 -5.14
CA CYS A 118 -3.85 -7.78 -5.46
C CYS A 118 -4.98 -7.89 -6.48
N LEU A 119 -4.81 -8.73 -7.52
CA LEU A 119 -5.83 -8.98 -8.53
C LEU A 119 -7.04 -9.73 -7.95
N GLU A 120 -6.82 -10.69 -7.06
CA GLU A 120 -7.89 -11.40 -6.33
C GLU A 120 -8.66 -10.45 -5.40
N ALA A 121 -7.98 -9.48 -4.80
CA ALA A 121 -8.61 -8.41 -4.02
C ALA A 121 -9.39 -7.41 -4.89
N GLY A 122 -9.25 -7.47 -6.21
CA GLY A 122 -9.93 -6.59 -7.17
C GLY A 122 -9.29 -5.20 -7.28
N LEU A 123 -8.02 -5.08 -6.94
CA LEU A 123 -7.28 -3.83 -7.09
C LEU A 123 -6.89 -3.58 -8.56
N ASN A 124 -6.86 -2.31 -8.95
CA ASN A 124 -6.53 -1.85 -10.31
C ASN A 124 -5.02 -1.79 -10.52
N VAL A 125 -4.35 -2.93 -10.45
CA VAL A 125 -2.91 -3.00 -10.76
C VAL A 125 -2.74 -2.96 -12.27
N GLU A 126 -2.00 -1.98 -12.76
CA GLU A 126 -1.72 -1.77 -14.19
C GLU A 126 -0.39 -2.40 -14.63
N GLY A 127 0.55 -2.55 -13.71
CA GLY A 127 1.83 -3.15 -14.02
C GLY A 127 2.72 -3.38 -12.82
N ILE A 128 3.76 -4.16 -13.07
CA ILE A 128 4.88 -4.40 -12.16
C ILE A 128 6.19 -4.35 -12.96
N ASN A 129 7.24 -3.85 -12.38
CA ASN A 129 8.58 -3.91 -12.98
C ASN A 129 9.68 -3.96 -11.92
N ALA A 130 10.81 -4.51 -12.33
CA ALA A 130 12.04 -4.40 -11.56
C ALA A 130 12.55 -2.96 -11.66
N GLU A 131 12.95 -2.41 -10.53
CA GLU A 131 13.43 -1.05 -10.40
C GLU A 131 14.96 -0.92 -10.51
N VAL A 132 15.48 0.31 -10.29
CA VAL A 132 16.87 0.68 -10.60
C VAL A 132 17.93 -0.08 -9.80
N ALA A 133 17.59 -0.59 -8.63
CA ALA A 133 18.48 -1.38 -7.79
C ALA A 133 18.06 -2.85 -7.76
N VAL A 134 19.01 -3.73 -7.49
CA VAL A 134 18.72 -5.15 -7.31
C VAL A 134 17.77 -5.36 -6.12
N GLY A 135 16.77 -6.23 -6.28
CA GLY A 135 15.76 -6.48 -5.23
C GLY A 135 14.77 -5.34 -4.99
N GLN A 136 14.82 -4.30 -5.81
CA GLN A 136 13.84 -3.22 -5.83
C GLN A 136 12.79 -3.50 -6.90
N TRP A 137 11.52 -3.33 -6.51
CA TRP A 137 10.36 -3.59 -7.36
C TRP A 137 9.34 -2.48 -7.23
N GLU A 138 8.53 -2.33 -8.26
CA GLU A 138 7.47 -1.35 -8.37
C GLU A 138 6.15 -1.99 -8.76
N TYR A 139 5.05 -1.45 -8.21
CA TYR A 139 3.67 -1.71 -8.61
C TYR A 139 3.01 -0.41 -9.01
N GLN A 140 2.26 -0.44 -10.11
CA GLN A 140 1.47 0.70 -10.57
C GLN A 140 -0.01 0.48 -10.29
N ILE A 141 -0.63 1.45 -9.61
CA ILE A 141 -2.07 1.55 -9.39
C ILE A 141 -2.60 2.74 -10.19
N PHE A 142 -3.72 2.54 -10.84
CA PHE A 142 -4.34 3.55 -11.69
C PHE A 142 -5.85 3.62 -11.46
N ALA A 143 -6.37 4.78 -11.08
CA ALA A 143 -7.79 4.95 -10.82
C ALA A 143 -8.28 6.36 -11.17
N LYS A 144 -9.59 6.48 -11.44
CA LYS A 144 -10.26 7.77 -11.53
C LYS A 144 -10.66 8.25 -10.13
N GLY A 145 -10.41 9.54 -9.86
CA GLY A 145 -10.70 10.14 -8.59
C GLY A 145 -9.61 9.93 -7.54
N ALA A 146 -9.34 10.97 -6.77
CA ALA A 146 -8.26 10.99 -5.78
C ALA A 146 -8.49 10.01 -4.63
N LYS A 147 -9.77 9.86 -4.18
CA LYS A 147 -10.10 8.93 -3.09
C LYS A 147 -9.93 7.49 -3.52
N GLU A 148 -10.46 7.13 -4.69
CA GLU A 148 -10.32 5.78 -5.22
C GLU A 148 -8.85 5.38 -5.40
N ALA A 149 -8.06 6.24 -6.03
CA ALA A 149 -6.64 5.98 -6.23
C ALA A 149 -5.87 5.84 -4.90
N GLY A 150 -6.17 6.69 -3.92
CA GLY A 150 -5.59 6.61 -2.58
C GLY A 150 -6.00 5.34 -1.83
N ASP A 151 -7.27 4.96 -1.89
CA ASP A 151 -7.77 3.74 -1.25
C ASP A 151 -7.15 2.48 -1.89
N GLN A 152 -6.98 2.47 -3.20
CA GLN A 152 -6.35 1.38 -3.95
C GLN A 152 -4.87 1.18 -3.57
N ILE A 153 -4.06 2.25 -3.59
CA ILE A 153 -2.63 2.13 -3.29
C ILE A 153 -2.40 1.75 -1.82
N LEU A 154 -3.19 2.30 -0.88
CA LEU A 154 -3.09 1.94 0.53
C LEU A 154 -3.53 0.49 0.77
N SER A 155 -4.47 -0.04 0.00
CA SER A 155 -4.84 -1.46 0.08
C SER A 155 -3.73 -2.37 -0.42
N LEU A 156 -3.09 -2.03 -1.54
CA LEU A 156 -1.97 -2.78 -2.11
C LEU A 156 -0.82 -2.96 -1.12
N ILE A 157 -0.43 -1.91 -0.40
CA ILE A 157 0.69 -2.00 0.56
C ILE A 157 0.39 -2.83 1.80
N HIS A 158 -0.85 -3.25 2.01
CA HIS A 158 -1.28 -4.08 3.14
C HIS A 158 -1.63 -5.53 2.74
N ILE A 159 -1.59 -5.84 1.46
CA ILE A 159 -1.69 -7.20 0.92
C ILE A 159 -0.29 -7.83 0.79
#